data_3f5edb3fa04be8443e1976b801b212f0
#
_entry.id   3f5edb3fa04be8443e1976b801b212f0
#
_cell.length_a   1.000
_cell.length_b   1.000
_cell.length_c   1.000
_cell.angle_alpha   90.00
_cell.angle_beta   90.00
_cell.angle_gamma   90.00
#
_symmetry.space_group_name_H-M   'P 1'
#
loop_
_entity.id
_entity.type
_entity.pdbx_description
1 polymer ?
#
loop_
_entity_poly.entity_id
_entity_poly.type
_entity_poly.pdbx_seq_one_letter_code
_entity_poly.pdbx_strand_id
1 'polypeptide(L)'
;MRKKPLLTIIVPCYNEEEVLAETMKQLGTILQDMKEKMMIQEASDLLFVDDGSKDRTWEIIETASEQQPHINGVKLSRNFGHQNALLAGMKTAEGRADCIISIDSDLQDDVNVIPDFVEKYREGYEVVYGIRDERKTDTRFKRSSAHLFYSMMGKFGIHLIPDHADYRLLGSMALQEMNLFPENNIFLRGIVPLIGFKSEKVYYHRKERFAGESKYPLKKMLAFAADGLTSFSVAPIRLVTGLGGLMFVIAIIIGIYTFVQHLSGTAETGWSSLMLSIWVIGGVQMVSLGVVGEYIGRIYSEVKHRPRFIVEKDSYIK
;
A
#
# COMPACT_ATOMS: atom_id res chain seq x y z
N MET A 1 -24.18 -11.40 17.02
CA MET A 1 -23.99 -10.11 16.33
C MET A 1 -23.48 -9.07 17.31
N ARG A 2 -22.47 -8.27 16.92
CA ARG A 2 -22.00 -7.12 17.69
C ARG A 2 -23.09 -6.03 17.79
N LYS A 3 -22.97 -5.18 18.81
CA LYS A 3 -23.83 -3.97 18.91
C LYS A 3 -23.54 -3.04 17.73
N LYS A 4 -24.42 -2.04 17.50
CA LYS A 4 -24.18 -1.00 16.51
C LYS A 4 -22.87 -0.27 16.82
N PRO A 5 -21.91 -0.24 15.86
CA PRO A 5 -20.60 0.34 16.11
C PRO A 5 -20.59 1.86 16.01
N LEU A 6 -19.64 2.48 16.67
CA LEU A 6 -19.18 3.82 16.38
C LEU A 6 -18.23 3.74 15.17
N LEU A 7 -18.66 4.29 14.04
CA LEU A 7 -17.94 4.24 12.77
C LEU A 7 -17.29 5.58 12.46
N THR A 8 -16.01 5.55 12.06
CA THR A 8 -15.35 6.69 11.41
C THR A 8 -14.97 6.31 9.97
N ILE A 9 -15.40 7.11 8.99
CA ILE A 9 -15.00 6.95 7.59
C ILE A 9 -13.83 7.87 7.31
N ILE A 10 -12.67 7.31 6.94
CA ILE A 10 -11.41 8.03 6.70
C ILE A 10 -11.24 8.26 5.20
N VAL A 11 -11.04 9.52 4.82
CA VAL A 11 -10.91 9.97 3.43
C VAL A 11 -9.61 10.75 3.26
N PRO A 12 -8.51 10.15 2.74
CA PRO A 12 -7.29 10.89 2.43
C PRO A 12 -7.51 11.78 1.20
N CYS A 13 -7.04 13.04 1.27
CA CYS A 13 -7.22 14.06 0.25
C CYS A 13 -5.88 14.72 -0.10
N TYR A 14 -5.64 14.97 -1.40
CA TYR A 14 -4.51 15.78 -1.86
C TYR A 14 -4.84 16.51 -3.16
N ASN A 15 -5.05 17.80 -3.11
CA ASN A 15 -5.50 18.66 -4.22
C ASN A 15 -6.80 18.11 -4.86
N GLU A 16 -7.86 18.05 -4.07
CA GLU A 16 -9.17 17.47 -4.43
C GLU A 16 -10.30 18.49 -4.34
N GLU A 17 -10.00 19.81 -4.46
CA GLU A 17 -10.99 20.88 -4.33
C GLU A 17 -12.20 20.73 -5.26
N GLU A 18 -12.02 20.12 -6.45
CA GLU A 18 -13.08 19.94 -7.45
C GLU A 18 -14.10 18.85 -7.08
N VAL A 19 -13.69 17.83 -6.33
CA VAL A 19 -14.53 16.64 -6.04
C VAL A 19 -14.98 16.57 -4.59
N LEU A 20 -14.29 17.25 -3.69
CA LEU A 20 -14.43 17.08 -2.24
C LEU A 20 -15.83 17.40 -1.72
N ALA A 21 -16.47 18.45 -2.25
CA ALA A 21 -17.84 18.82 -1.84
C ALA A 21 -18.86 17.72 -2.18
N GLU A 22 -18.75 17.09 -3.35
CA GLU A 22 -19.62 15.99 -3.74
C GLU A 22 -19.32 14.73 -2.91
N THR A 23 -18.04 14.46 -2.62
CA THR A 23 -17.62 13.36 -1.75
C THR A 23 -18.21 13.50 -0.34
N MET A 24 -18.12 14.69 0.26
CA MET A 24 -18.72 14.98 1.56
C MET A 24 -20.23 14.75 1.56
N LYS A 25 -20.92 15.20 0.50
CA LYS A 25 -22.35 15.03 0.35
C LYS A 25 -22.76 13.57 0.24
N GLN A 26 -22.10 12.79 -0.62
CA GLN A 26 -22.44 11.37 -0.82
C GLN A 26 -22.16 10.54 0.44
N LEU A 27 -20.98 10.70 1.06
CA LEU A 27 -20.64 10.00 2.29
C LEU A 27 -21.52 10.45 3.47
N GLY A 28 -21.85 11.75 3.57
CA GLY A 28 -22.77 12.26 4.58
C GLY A 28 -24.18 11.68 4.44
N THR A 29 -24.67 11.52 3.20
CA THR A 29 -25.98 10.89 2.93
C THR A 29 -26.00 9.43 3.37
N ILE A 30 -24.97 8.63 3.03
CA ILE A 30 -24.87 7.24 3.44
C ILE A 30 -24.73 7.12 4.97
N LEU A 31 -23.93 7.97 5.60
CA LEU A 31 -23.76 7.99 7.05
C LEU A 31 -25.08 8.25 7.75
N GLN A 32 -25.86 9.23 7.26
CA GLN A 32 -27.16 9.59 7.82
C GLN A 32 -28.19 8.44 7.64
N ASP A 33 -28.26 7.84 6.45
CA ASP A 33 -29.12 6.69 6.17
C ASP A 33 -28.82 5.51 7.11
N MET A 34 -27.52 5.21 7.37
CA MET A 34 -27.15 4.16 8.30
C MET A 34 -27.49 4.50 9.76
N LYS A 35 -27.44 5.78 10.19
CA LYS A 35 -27.90 6.22 11.50
C LYS A 35 -29.40 6.00 11.64
N GLU A 36 -30.20 6.44 10.68
CA GLU A 36 -31.65 6.28 10.64
C GLU A 36 -32.07 4.80 10.68
N LYS A 37 -31.35 3.94 9.97
CA LYS A 37 -31.54 2.47 10.00
C LYS A 37 -30.97 1.80 11.25
N MET A 38 -30.45 2.54 12.19
CA MET A 38 -29.83 2.03 13.45
C MET A 38 -28.70 1.02 13.20
N MET A 39 -28.00 1.13 12.10
CA MET A 39 -26.86 0.26 11.77
C MET A 39 -25.59 0.69 12.52
N ILE A 40 -25.42 1.99 12.76
CA ILE A 40 -24.29 2.62 13.44
C ILE A 40 -24.76 3.57 14.56
N GLN A 41 -23.84 4.04 15.39
CA GLN A 41 -24.14 5.00 16.44
C GLN A 41 -24.30 6.43 15.86
N GLU A 42 -25.09 7.29 16.54
CA GLU A 42 -25.29 8.68 16.15
C GLU A 42 -24.00 9.50 16.09
N ALA A 43 -23.03 9.19 16.96
CA ALA A 43 -21.75 9.87 17.00
C ALA A 43 -20.77 9.44 15.90
N SER A 44 -21.19 8.53 14.97
CA SER A 44 -20.38 8.14 13.82
C SER A 44 -20.14 9.32 12.89
N ASP A 45 -18.93 9.37 12.27
CA ASP A 45 -18.42 10.56 11.59
C ASP A 45 -17.58 10.27 10.34
N LEU A 46 -17.22 11.35 9.65
CA LEU A 46 -16.30 11.41 8.51
C LEU A 46 -15.02 12.11 8.94
N LEU A 47 -13.87 11.53 8.66
CA LEU A 47 -12.57 12.10 8.92
C LEU A 47 -11.81 12.32 7.60
N PHE A 48 -11.71 13.58 7.18
CA PHE A 48 -10.92 13.96 6.02
C PHE A 48 -9.48 14.26 6.42
N VAL A 49 -8.52 13.66 5.72
CA VAL A 49 -7.09 13.85 5.99
C VAL A 49 -6.44 14.56 4.82
N ASP A 50 -6.14 15.84 5.00
CA ASP A 50 -5.44 16.64 4.00
C ASP A 50 -3.94 16.37 4.03
N ASP A 51 -3.39 15.79 2.97
CA ASP A 51 -1.96 15.48 2.80
C ASP A 51 -1.15 16.69 2.33
N GLY A 52 -1.35 17.84 2.97
CA GLY A 52 -0.62 19.08 2.66
C GLY A 52 -0.95 19.62 1.27
N SER A 53 -2.22 19.74 0.93
CA SER A 53 -2.71 20.28 -0.33
C SER A 53 -2.26 21.74 -0.55
N LYS A 54 -2.16 22.13 -1.82
CA LYS A 54 -1.78 23.48 -2.25
C LYS A 54 -2.95 24.30 -2.80
N ASP A 55 -4.07 23.64 -3.02
CA ASP A 55 -5.35 24.19 -3.46
C ASP A 55 -6.25 24.49 -2.24
N ARG A 56 -7.54 24.67 -2.47
CA ARG A 56 -8.52 24.98 -1.42
C ARG A 56 -9.05 23.77 -0.67
N THR A 57 -8.45 22.59 -0.84
CA THR A 57 -8.90 21.33 -0.19
C THR A 57 -9.03 21.51 1.32
N TRP A 58 -8.00 22.07 1.99
CA TRP A 58 -8.04 22.27 3.45
C TRP A 58 -9.13 23.29 3.87
N GLU A 59 -9.27 24.41 3.17
CA GLU A 59 -10.30 25.43 3.47
C GLU A 59 -11.70 24.83 3.43
N ILE A 60 -11.96 23.95 2.46
CA ILE A 60 -13.25 23.25 2.33
C ILE A 60 -13.48 22.33 3.52
N ILE A 61 -12.45 21.53 3.92
CA ILE A 61 -12.55 20.63 5.07
C ILE A 61 -12.78 21.42 6.36
N GLU A 62 -12.00 22.46 6.61
CA GLU A 62 -12.06 23.30 7.81
C GLU A 62 -13.45 23.94 7.93
N THR A 63 -13.95 24.55 6.86
CA THR A 63 -15.29 25.15 6.83
C THR A 63 -16.40 24.10 7.08
N ALA A 64 -16.29 22.92 6.46
CA ALA A 64 -17.27 21.86 6.66
C ALA A 64 -17.26 21.33 8.11
N SER A 65 -16.09 21.22 8.73
CA SER A 65 -15.94 20.74 10.12
C SER A 65 -16.50 21.73 11.16
N GLU A 66 -16.55 23.02 10.84
CA GLU A 66 -17.19 24.05 11.69
C GLU A 66 -18.72 24.03 11.56
N GLN A 67 -19.24 23.72 10.38
CA GLN A 67 -20.67 23.77 10.08
C GLN A 67 -21.40 22.45 10.35
N GLN A 68 -20.70 21.31 10.29
CA GLN A 68 -21.30 19.97 10.35
C GLN A 68 -20.58 19.11 11.41
N PRO A 69 -21.25 18.77 12.52
CA PRO A 69 -20.64 18.08 13.66
C PRO A 69 -20.10 16.68 13.36
N HIS A 70 -20.56 16.07 12.25
CA HIS A 70 -20.14 14.75 11.80
C HIS A 70 -18.97 14.79 10.80
N ILE A 71 -18.44 15.97 10.49
CA ILE A 71 -17.26 16.15 9.63
C ILE A 71 -16.10 16.63 10.49
N ASN A 72 -14.98 15.89 10.42
CA ASN A 72 -13.73 16.23 11.07
C ASN A 72 -12.60 16.27 10.05
N GLY A 73 -11.54 17.02 10.34
CA GLY A 73 -10.39 17.17 9.48
C GLY A 73 -9.06 17.06 10.21
N VAL A 74 -8.10 16.43 9.56
CA VAL A 74 -6.69 16.44 9.97
C VAL A 74 -5.87 16.99 8.82
N LYS A 75 -5.02 17.99 9.09
CA LYS A 75 -4.10 18.56 8.11
C LYS A 75 -2.69 18.12 8.42
N LEU A 76 -1.99 17.57 7.43
CA LEU A 76 -0.57 17.26 7.53
C LEU A 76 0.27 18.48 7.12
N SER A 77 1.45 18.65 7.73
CA SER A 77 2.33 19.80 7.51
C SER A 77 2.89 19.92 6.09
N ARG A 78 2.88 18.85 5.32
CA ARG A 78 3.26 18.77 3.90
C ARG A 78 2.71 17.47 3.30
N ASN A 79 2.90 17.27 1.99
CA ASN A 79 2.63 16.00 1.36
C ASN A 79 3.61 14.92 1.86
N PHE A 80 3.05 13.86 2.48
CA PHE A 80 3.74 12.66 2.94
C PHE A 80 3.38 11.42 2.11
N GLY A 81 2.43 11.55 1.20
CA GLY A 81 1.92 10.48 0.33
C GLY A 81 0.68 9.79 0.90
N HIS A 82 -0.15 9.29 -0.03
CA HIS A 82 -1.47 8.73 0.24
C HIS A 82 -1.53 7.73 1.41
N GLN A 83 -0.58 6.79 1.49
CA GLN A 83 -0.55 5.79 2.57
C GLN A 83 -0.28 6.41 3.94
N ASN A 84 0.58 7.43 4.01
CA ASN A 84 0.85 8.13 5.27
C ASN A 84 -0.31 9.02 5.70
N ALA A 85 -1.04 9.64 4.76
CA ALA A 85 -2.28 10.35 5.06
C ALA A 85 -3.35 9.39 5.62
N LEU A 86 -3.50 8.22 5.02
CA LEU A 86 -4.40 7.19 5.52
C LEU A 86 -4.03 6.71 6.92
N LEU A 87 -2.72 6.47 7.17
CA LEU A 87 -2.22 6.13 8.51
C LEU A 87 -2.45 7.24 9.54
N ALA A 88 -2.32 8.51 9.14
CA ALA A 88 -2.63 9.63 10.02
C ALA A 88 -4.10 9.60 10.46
N GLY A 89 -5.02 9.37 9.53
CA GLY A 89 -6.43 9.17 9.84
C GLY A 89 -6.69 7.96 10.75
N MET A 90 -6.05 6.82 10.46
CA MET A 90 -6.13 5.62 11.29
C MET A 90 -5.63 5.88 12.72
N LYS A 91 -4.51 6.59 12.87
CA LYS A 91 -3.96 6.94 14.18
C LYS A 91 -4.86 7.91 14.94
N THR A 92 -5.47 8.87 14.25
CA THR A 92 -6.40 9.83 14.85
C THR A 92 -7.70 9.14 15.31
N ALA A 93 -8.20 8.16 14.57
CA ALA A 93 -9.41 7.40 14.89
C ALA A 93 -9.19 6.33 15.98
N GLU A 94 -7.94 5.94 16.28
CA GLU A 94 -7.61 4.94 17.29
C GLU A 94 -8.13 5.32 18.67
N GLY A 95 -8.84 4.40 19.30
CA GLY A 95 -9.47 4.60 20.63
C GLY A 95 -10.73 5.48 20.61
N ARG A 96 -11.13 6.02 19.43
CA ARG A 96 -12.33 6.85 19.28
C ARG A 96 -13.45 6.15 18.51
N ALA A 97 -13.14 5.17 17.68
CA ALA A 97 -14.09 4.41 16.88
C ALA A 97 -14.03 2.91 17.21
N ASP A 98 -15.18 2.22 17.12
CA ASP A 98 -15.27 0.77 17.20
C ASP A 98 -14.76 0.12 15.90
N CYS A 99 -14.95 0.79 14.78
CA CYS A 99 -14.39 0.42 13.49
C CYS A 99 -14.20 1.65 12.61
N ILE A 100 -13.28 1.53 11.65
CA ILE A 100 -13.04 2.54 10.62
C ILE A 100 -13.31 1.95 9.24
N ILE A 101 -13.67 2.81 8.28
CA ILE A 101 -13.65 2.49 6.85
C ILE A 101 -12.75 3.51 6.16
N SER A 102 -11.78 3.03 5.37
CA SER A 102 -10.99 3.87 4.48
C SER A 102 -11.56 3.86 3.07
N ILE A 103 -11.66 5.02 2.43
CA ILE A 103 -12.15 5.18 1.05
C ILE A 103 -11.44 6.35 0.37
N ASP A 104 -11.16 6.24 -0.93
CA ASP A 104 -10.55 7.31 -1.72
C ASP A 104 -11.55 8.48 -1.96
N SER A 105 -11.03 9.71 -2.07
CA SER A 105 -11.82 10.93 -2.28
C SER A 105 -12.43 11.06 -3.68
N ASP A 106 -11.96 10.29 -4.67
CA ASP A 106 -12.27 10.45 -6.09
C ASP A 106 -13.62 9.83 -6.54
N LEU A 107 -14.41 9.30 -5.60
CA LEU A 107 -15.72 8.67 -5.82
C LEU A 107 -15.73 7.50 -6.84
N GLN A 108 -14.57 6.91 -7.12
CA GLN A 108 -14.50 5.72 -7.98
C GLN A 108 -14.98 4.45 -7.27
N ASP A 109 -14.75 4.35 -5.97
CA ASP A 109 -15.24 3.25 -5.17
C ASP A 109 -16.70 3.49 -4.76
N ASP A 110 -17.53 2.46 -4.87
CA ASP A 110 -18.97 2.62 -4.66
C ASP A 110 -19.31 2.80 -3.17
N VAL A 111 -19.74 4.01 -2.79
CA VAL A 111 -20.12 4.34 -1.41
C VAL A 111 -21.33 3.56 -0.92
N ASN A 112 -22.18 3.04 -1.80
CA ASN A 112 -23.40 2.32 -1.44
C ASN A 112 -23.13 0.94 -0.80
N VAL A 113 -21.91 0.42 -0.88
CA VAL A 113 -21.53 -0.85 -0.23
C VAL A 113 -20.99 -0.66 1.20
N ILE A 114 -20.88 0.59 1.68
CA ILE A 114 -20.48 0.87 3.07
C ILE A 114 -21.35 0.15 4.10
N PRO A 115 -22.69 0.10 3.97
CA PRO A 115 -23.54 -0.69 4.86
C PRO A 115 -23.16 -2.16 4.93
N ASP A 116 -22.76 -2.80 3.80
CA ASP A 116 -22.36 -4.19 3.76
C ASP A 116 -21.08 -4.45 4.57
N PHE A 117 -20.12 -3.50 4.55
CA PHE A 117 -18.92 -3.57 5.41
C PHE A 117 -19.31 -3.57 6.89
N VAL A 118 -20.21 -2.68 7.29
CA VAL A 118 -20.69 -2.60 8.69
C VAL A 118 -21.42 -3.88 9.09
N GLU A 119 -22.20 -4.46 8.17
CA GLU A 119 -22.89 -5.74 8.42
C GLU A 119 -21.89 -6.87 8.69
N LYS A 120 -20.86 -7.00 7.86
CA LYS A 120 -19.78 -7.98 8.06
C LYS A 120 -19.05 -7.76 9.40
N TYR A 121 -18.76 -6.51 9.75
CA TYR A 121 -18.20 -6.22 11.07
C TYR A 121 -19.12 -6.69 12.21
N ARG A 122 -20.44 -6.47 12.10
CA ARG A 122 -21.42 -6.93 13.12
C ARG A 122 -21.54 -8.45 13.17
N GLU A 123 -21.26 -9.17 12.08
CA GLU A 123 -21.14 -10.64 12.03
C GLU A 123 -19.86 -11.14 12.73
N GLY A 124 -18.94 -10.26 13.12
CA GLY A 124 -17.73 -10.60 13.89
C GLY A 124 -16.44 -10.61 13.10
N TYR A 125 -16.42 -10.10 11.86
CA TYR A 125 -15.19 -9.89 11.10
C TYR A 125 -14.47 -8.62 11.56
N GLU A 126 -13.16 -8.70 11.77
CA GLU A 126 -12.32 -7.56 12.16
C GLU A 126 -11.77 -6.81 10.95
N VAL A 127 -11.64 -7.50 9.82
CA VAL A 127 -11.14 -6.91 8.58
C VAL A 127 -12.13 -7.23 7.48
N VAL A 128 -12.60 -6.21 6.75
CA VAL A 128 -13.43 -6.40 5.57
C VAL A 128 -12.77 -5.70 4.39
N TYR A 129 -12.49 -6.46 3.33
CA TYR A 129 -11.83 -5.95 2.12
C TYR A 129 -12.84 -5.61 1.05
N GLY A 130 -12.75 -4.40 0.49
CA GLY A 130 -13.42 -4.05 -0.74
C GLY A 130 -12.68 -4.65 -1.95
N ILE A 131 -13.35 -5.52 -2.67
CA ILE A 131 -12.83 -6.18 -3.87
C ILE A 131 -13.54 -5.61 -5.09
N ARG A 132 -12.76 -5.13 -6.04
CA ARG A 132 -13.29 -4.63 -7.30
C ARG A 132 -13.76 -5.80 -8.15
N ASP A 133 -15.07 -5.82 -8.45
CA ASP A 133 -15.67 -6.81 -9.32
C ASP A 133 -15.27 -6.54 -10.78
N GLU A 134 -14.88 -7.59 -11.49
CA GLU A 134 -14.38 -7.66 -12.87
C GLU A 134 -13.83 -6.38 -13.53
N ARG A 135 -12.55 -6.44 -13.89
CA ARG A 135 -11.89 -5.52 -14.84
C ARG A 135 -12.36 -5.80 -16.29
N LYS A 136 -13.62 -5.54 -16.60
CA LYS A 136 -14.15 -5.72 -17.98
C LYS A 136 -13.42 -4.86 -19.02
N THR A 137 -12.79 -3.76 -18.57
CA THR A 137 -12.09 -2.79 -19.41
C THR A 137 -10.57 -3.03 -19.52
N ASP A 138 -9.97 -3.94 -18.74
CA ASP A 138 -8.53 -4.18 -18.78
C ASP A 138 -8.13 -5.04 -19.97
N THR A 139 -7.09 -4.61 -20.72
CA THR A 139 -6.50 -5.37 -21.81
C THR A 139 -5.95 -6.70 -21.31
N ARG A 140 -5.94 -7.73 -22.17
CA ARG A 140 -5.37 -9.07 -21.86
C ARG A 140 -3.95 -8.99 -21.32
N PHE A 141 -3.16 -8.04 -21.80
CA PHE A 141 -1.78 -7.81 -21.33
C PHE A 141 -1.74 -7.31 -19.87
N LYS A 142 -2.59 -6.36 -19.49
CA LYS A 142 -2.66 -5.88 -18.09
C LYS A 142 -3.10 -6.98 -17.14
N ARG A 143 -4.07 -7.80 -17.54
CA ARG A 143 -4.55 -8.94 -16.73
C ARG A 143 -3.43 -9.97 -16.54
N SER A 144 -2.74 -10.35 -17.62
CA SER A 144 -1.63 -11.32 -17.56
C SER A 144 -0.45 -10.82 -16.73
N SER A 145 -0.07 -9.55 -16.87
CA SER A 145 1.01 -8.94 -16.07
C SER A 145 0.65 -8.84 -14.59
N ALA A 146 -0.60 -8.54 -14.25
CA ALA A 146 -1.08 -8.54 -12.86
C ALA A 146 -1.07 -9.96 -12.27
N HIS A 147 -1.55 -10.96 -13.00
CA HIS A 147 -1.47 -12.37 -12.57
C HIS A 147 -0.03 -12.84 -12.34
N LEU A 148 0.89 -12.49 -13.24
CA LEU A 148 2.31 -12.81 -13.08
C LEU A 148 2.88 -12.14 -11.83
N PHE A 149 2.54 -10.87 -11.59
CA PHE A 149 2.96 -10.14 -10.40
C PHE A 149 2.47 -10.81 -9.11
N TYR A 150 1.17 -11.12 -8.98
CA TYR A 150 0.64 -11.79 -7.79
C TYR A 150 1.22 -13.19 -7.60
N SER A 151 1.44 -13.95 -8.69
CA SER A 151 2.08 -15.27 -8.64
C SER A 151 3.53 -15.19 -8.16
N MET A 152 4.29 -14.20 -8.65
CA MET A 152 5.66 -13.97 -8.20
C MET A 152 5.70 -13.56 -6.72
N MET A 153 4.84 -12.64 -6.29
CA MET A 153 4.74 -12.22 -4.88
C MET A 153 4.40 -13.41 -3.98
N GLY A 154 3.47 -14.28 -4.38
CA GLY A 154 3.16 -15.50 -3.65
C GLY A 154 4.34 -16.46 -3.52
N LYS A 155 5.14 -16.65 -4.59
CA LYS A 155 6.38 -17.47 -4.53
C LYS A 155 7.44 -16.88 -3.60
N PHE A 156 7.44 -15.56 -3.41
CA PHE A 156 8.33 -14.85 -2.48
C PHE A 156 7.77 -14.78 -1.05
N GLY A 157 6.65 -15.47 -0.76
CA GLY A 157 6.03 -15.52 0.56
C GLY A 157 5.15 -14.32 0.90
N ILE A 158 4.84 -13.46 -0.07
CA ILE A 158 3.99 -12.28 0.11
C ILE A 158 2.57 -12.62 -0.36
N HIS A 159 1.67 -12.86 0.59
CA HIS A 159 0.27 -13.19 0.30
C HIS A 159 -0.56 -11.92 0.17
N LEU A 160 -0.59 -11.36 -1.05
CA LEU A 160 -1.47 -10.24 -1.38
C LEU A 160 -2.87 -10.76 -1.75
N ILE A 161 -3.89 -10.08 -1.28
CA ILE A 161 -5.27 -10.32 -1.73
C ILE A 161 -5.41 -9.68 -3.13
N PRO A 162 -5.74 -10.45 -4.19
CA PRO A 162 -5.90 -9.89 -5.52
C PRO A 162 -7.03 -8.84 -5.57
N ASP A 163 -6.85 -7.83 -6.41
CA ASP A 163 -7.84 -6.81 -6.78
C ASP A 163 -8.46 -6.00 -5.63
N HIS A 164 -7.87 -6.06 -4.40
CA HIS A 164 -8.33 -5.23 -3.30
C HIS A 164 -7.80 -3.78 -3.43
N ALA A 165 -8.67 -2.84 -3.09
CA ALA A 165 -8.35 -1.41 -3.01
C ALA A 165 -7.91 -1.02 -1.59
N ASP A 166 -7.60 0.26 -1.39
CA ASP A 166 -7.46 0.83 -0.05
C ASP A 166 -8.82 1.08 0.63
N TYR A 167 -9.90 0.63 -0.02
CA TYR A 167 -11.26 0.56 0.48
C TYR A 167 -11.44 -0.67 1.37
N ARG A 168 -11.45 -0.46 2.67
CA ARG A 168 -11.55 -1.54 3.66
C ARG A 168 -12.13 -1.06 4.99
N LEU A 169 -12.72 -1.99 5.74
CA LEU A 169 -13.07 -1.79 7.14
C LEU A 169 -12.03 -2.47 8.03
N LEU A 170 -11.62 -1.78 9.09
CA LEU A 170 -10.84 -2.33 10.20
C LEU A 170 -11.60 -2.11 11.51
N GLY A 171 -11.81 -3.17 12.29
CA GLY A 171 -12.29 -3.09 13.65
C GLY A 171 -11.23 -2.53 14.59
N SER A 172 -11.62 -2.13 15.79
CA SER A 172 -10.73 -1.49 16.76
C SER A 172 -9.50 -2.34 17.12
N MET A 173 -9.64 -3.66 17.23
CA MET A 173 -8.51 -4.56 17.48
C MET A 173 -7.53 -4.57 16.29
N ALA A 174 -8.04 -4.71 15.08
CA ALA A 174 -7.20 -4.69 13.89
C ALA A 174 -6.52 -3.32 13.70
N LEU A 175 -7.20 -2.23 14.03
CA LEU A 175 -6.66 -0.88 13.97
C LEU A 175 -5.53 -0.65 14.97
N GLN A 176 -5.68 -1.11 16.20
CA GLN A 176 -4.64 -1.04 17.24
C GLN A 176 -3.39 -1.80 16.81
N GLU A 177 -3.54 -3.06 16.39
CA GLU A 177 -2.41 -3.86 15.92
C GLU A 177 -1.75 -3.26 14.68
N MET A 178 -2.53 -2.71 13.74
CA MET A 178 -2.02 -2.00 12.56
C MET A 178 -1.13 -0.81 12.93
N ASN A 179 -1.50 -0.06 13.95
CA ASN A 179 -0.74 1.12 14.41
C ASN A 179 0.55 0.77 15.17
N LEU A 180 0.72 -0.49 15.59
CA LEU A 180 1.96 -0.98 16.23
C LEU A 180 3.07 -1.31 15.24
N PHE A 181 2.77 -1.47 13.93
CA PHE A 181 3.80 -1.73 12.94
C PHE A 181 4.73 -0.51 12.81
N PRO A 182 6.03 -0.65 13.09
CA PRO A 182 6.96 0.49 13.17
C PRO A 182 7.54 0.91 11.82
N GLU A 183 7.31 0.14 10.75
CA GLU A 183 7.95 0.33 9.46
C GLU A 183 7.65 1.71 8.86
N ASN A 184 8.69 2.45 8.45
CA ASN A 184 8.53 3.75 7.78
C ASN A 184 8.03 3.61 6.34
N ASN A 185 8.43 2.53 5.67
CA ASN A 185 7.98 2.24 4.31
C ASN A 185 6.78 1.29 4.34
N ILE A 186 5.64 1.81 4.74
CA ILE A 186 4.41 1.03 4.86
C ILE A 186 3.80 0.72 3.49
N PHE A 187 3.49 -0.56 3.30
CA PHE A 187 2.64 -1.05 2.23
C PHE A 187 1.39 -1.68 2.86
N LEU A 188 0.36 -0.85 3.07
CA LEU A 188 -0.87 -1.25 3.78
C LEU A 188 -1.52 -2.52 3.24
N ARG A 189 -1.48 -2.71 1.90
CA ARG A 189 -2.04 -3.90 1.24
C ARG A 189 -1.31 -5.19 1.60
N GLY A 190 -0.05 -5.09 2.00
CA GLY A 190 0.74 -6.24 2.46
C GLY A 190 0.62 -6.46 3.96
N ILE A 191 0.53 -5.39 4.76
CA ILE A 191 0.54 -5.47 6.23
C ILE A 191 -0.81 -5.92 6.79
N VAL A 192 -1.94 -5.38 6.29
CA VAL A 192 -3.27 -5.73 6.81
C VAL A 192 -3.54 -7.24 6.82
N PRO A 193 -3.17 -8.04 5.78
CA PRO A 193 -3.28 -9.49 5.85
C PRO A 193 -2.40 -10.15 6.91
N LEU A 194 -1.24 -9.54 7.27
CA LEU A 194 -0.32 -10.09 8.29
C LEU A 194 -0.88 -9.99 9.70
N ILE A 195 -1.84 -9.09 9.96
CA ILE A 195 -2.48 -8.96 11.28
C ILE A 195 -3.24 -10.24 11.65
N GLY A 196 -3.72 -11.00 10.67
CA GLY A 196 -4.25 -12.36 10.87
C GLY A 196 -5.64 -12.46 11.49
N PHE A 197 -6.37 -11.36 11.67
CA PHE A 197 -7.75 -11.40 12.16
C PHE A 197 -8.72 -11.98 11.14
N LYS A 198 -9.87 -12.47 11.65
CA LYS A 198 -10.96 -12.96 10.82
C LYS A 198 -11.40 -11.90 9.82
N SER A 199 -11.34 -12.24 8.53
CA SER A 199 -11.59 -11.30 7.45
C SER A 199 -12.66 -11.80 6.46
N GLU A 200 -13.31 -10.87 5.76
CA GLU A 200 -14.32 -11.14 4.72
C GLU A 200 -14.15 -10.17 3.55
N LYS A 201 -14.83 -10.44 2.46
CA LYS A 201 -14.79 -9.65 1.22
C LYS A 201 -16.15 -9.09 0.89
N VAL A 202 -16.18 -7.81 0.48
CA VAL A 202 -17.34 -7.14 -0.11
C VAL A 202 -16.97 -6.76 -1.52
N TYR A 203 -17.76 -7.20 -2.49
CA TYR A 203 -17.53 -6.94 -3.91
C TYR A 203 -18.30 -5.70 -4.36
N TYR A 204 -17.65 -4.87 -5.18
CA TYR A 204 -18.27 -3.66 -5.72
C TYR A 204 -17.79 -3.34 -7.12
N HIS A 205 -18.64 -2.61 -7.87
CA HIS A 205 -18.29 -2.11 -9.20
C HIS A 205 -17.58 -0.78 -9.11
N ARG A 206 -16.43 -0.67 -9.77
CA ARG A 206 -15.70 0.60 -9.84
C ARG A 206 -16.38 1.53 -10.85
N LYS A 207 -16.70 2.75 -10.41
CA LYS A 207 -17.24 3.82 -11.26
C LYS A 207 -16.11 4.52 -12.03
N GLU A 208 -16.47 5.23 -13.09
CA GLU A 208 -15.56 6.18 -13.73
C GLU A 208 -15.30 7.37 -12.79
N ARG A 209 -14.12 7.98 -12.91
CA ARG A 209 -13.79 9.16 -12.10
C ARG A 209 -14.77 10.28 -12.36
N PHE A 210 -15.20 10.96 -11.30
CA PHE A 210 -16.05 12.13 -11.41
C PHE A 210 -15.30 13.32 -12.03
N ALA A 211 -14.01 13.51 -11.68
CA ALA A 211 -13.10 14.53 -12.25
C ALA A 211 -11.62 14.10 -12.07
N GLY A 212 -10.70 14.72 -12.84
CA GLY A 212 -9.26 14.55 -12.74
C GLY A 212 -8.64 13.51 -13.68
N GLU A 213 -7.33 13.63 -13.95
CA GLU A 213 -6.57 12.74 -14.84
C GLU A 213 -5.86 11.61 -14.06
N SER A 214 -5.69 10.44 -14.72
CA SER A 214 -4.94 9.31 -14.15
C SER A 214 -3.44 9.63 -14.06
N LYS A 215 -2.91 9.79 -12.85
CA LYS A 215 -1.52 10.19 -12.56
C LYS A 215 -0.54 9.01 -12.39
N TYR A 216 -0.82 7.80 -12.91
CA TYR A 216 0.04 6.62 -12.73
C TYR A 216 0.75 6.17 -14.01
N PRO A 217 1.92 6.75 -14.35
CA PRO A 217 2.76 6.25 -15.44
C PRO A 217 3.38 4.89 -15.09
N LEU A 218 3.70 4.07 -16.13
CA LEU A 218 4.34 2.74 -16.00
C LEU A 218 5.55 2.73 -15.06
N LYS A 219 6.34 3.80 -15.06
CA LYS A 219 7.52 3.97 -14.18
C LYS A 219 7.14 3.93 -12.69
N LYS A 220 5.99 4.54 -12.30
CA LYS A 220 5.49 4.49 -10.92
C LYS A 220 4.99 3.09 -10.54
N MET A 221 4.38 2.36 -11.48
CA MET A 221 3.95 0.98 -11.24
C MET A 221 5.13 0.04 -11.01
N LEU A 222 6.21 0.18 -11.79
CA LEU A 222 7.44 -0.61 -11.61
C LEU A 222 8.15 -0.27 -10.29
N ALA A 223 8.24 1.02 -9.94
CA ALA A 223 8.78 1.44 -8.66
C ALA A 223 8.00 0.85 -7.50
N PHE A 224 6.67 0.92 -7.54
CA PHE A 224 5.79 0.35 -6.52
C PHE A 224 5.92 -1.18 -6.39
N ALA A 225 6.10 -1.89 -7.51
CA ALA A 225 6.37 -3.32 -7.51
C ALA A 225 7.75 -3.66 -6.89
N ALA A 226 8.78 -2.89 -7.22
CA ALA A 226 10.12 -3.04 -6.63
C ALA A 226 10.10 -2.74 -5.12
N ASP A 227 9.39 -1.68 -4.71
CA ASP A 227 9.21 -1.32 -3.31
C ASP A 227 8.50 -2.43 -2.53
N GLY A 228 7.41 -2.97 -3.06
CA GLY A 228 6.72 -4.10 -2.46
C GLY A 228 7.62 -5.33 -2.31
N LEU A 229 8.35 -5.70 -3.37
CA LEU A 229 9.25 -6.85 -3.36
C LEU A 229 10.37 -6.70 -2.33
N THR A 230 11.01 -5.56 -2.26
CA THR A 230 12.16 -5.32 -1.37
C THR A 230 11.76 -5.00 0.07
N SER A 231 10.52 -4.52 0.30
CA SER A 231 10.00 -4.30 1.66
C SER A 231 9.56 -5.58 2.37
N PHE A 232 9.01 -6.56 1.62
CA PHE A 232 8.42 -7.76 2.21
C PHE A 232 9.22 -9.04 1.94
N SER A 233 10.30 -8.98 1.17
CA SER A 233 11.04 -10.19 0.79
C SER A 233 12.54 -9.96 0.72
N VAL A 234 13.29 -10.92 1.26
CA VAL A 234 14.74 -11.04 1.05
C VAL A 234 15.08 -11.84 -0.22
N ALA A 235 14.07 -12.16 -1.03
CA ALA A 235 14.25 -12.97 -2.24
C ALA A 235 15.26 -12.37 -3.25
N PRO A 236 15.30 -11.05 -3.51
CA PRO A 236 16.32 -10.47 -4.37
C PRO A 236 17.75 -10.73 -3.90
N ILE A 237 18.01 -10.66 -2.59
CA ILE A 237 19.33 -10.99 -2.02
C ILE A 237 19.64 -12.47 -2.23
N ARG A 238 18.67 -13.37 -1.95
CA ARG A 238 18.87 -14.81 -2.14
C ARG A 238 19.13 -15.18 -3.60
N LEU A 239 18.45 -14.53 -4.53
CA LEU A 239 18.67 -14.72 -5.97
C LEU A 239 20.08 -14.30 -6.37
N VAL A 240 20.55 -13.15 -5.92
CA VAL A 240 21.90 -12.66 -6.17
C VAL A 240 22.94 -13.62 -5.56
N THR A 241 22.72 -14.08 -4.33
CA THR A 241 23.59 -15.07 -3.67
C THR A 241 23.62 -16.38 -4.44
N GLY A 242 22.47 -16.86 -4.92
CA GLY A 242 22.38 -18.09 -5.74
C GLY A 242 23.11 -17.96 -7.07
N LEU A 243 22.96 -16.81 -7.76
CA LEU A 243 23.72 -16.53 -9.00
C LEU A 243 25.22 -16.46 -8.74
N GLY A 244 25.65 -15.81 -7.66
CA GLY A 244 27.06 -15.77 -7.25
C GLY A 244 27.61 -17.17 -6.97
N GLY A 245 26.84 -18.01 -6.26
CA GLY A 245 27.21 -19.41 -6.02
C GLY A 245 27.33 -20.23 -7.30
N LEU A 246 26.38 -20.07 -8.24
CA LEU A 246 26.45 -20.72 -9.55
C LEU A 246 27.71 -20.29 -10.34
N MET A 247 27.98 -18.99 -10.38
CA MET A 247 29.17 -18.46 -11.06
C MET A 247 30.46 -18.96 -10.41
N PHE A 248 30.51 -19.09 -9.09
CA PHE A 248 31.63 -19.65 -8.38
C PHE A 248 31.91 -21.14 -8.77
N VAL A 249 30.84 -21.93 -8.89
CA VAL A 249 30.97 -23.34 -9.35
C VAL A 249 31.49 -23.39 -10.81
N ILE A 250 30.95 -22.53 -11.69
CA ILE A 250 31.42 -22.43 -13.09
C ILE A 250 32.88 -22.00 -13.13
N ALA A 251 33.29 -21.04 -12.32
CA ALA A 251 34.68 -20.59 -12.23
C ALA A 251 35.63 -21.73 -11.79
N ILE A 252 35.23 -22.57 -10.84
CA ILE A 252 36.02 -23.77 -10.44
C ILE A 252 36.17 -24.74 -11.61
N ILE A 253 35.06 -25.02 -12.34
CA ILE A 253 35.09 -25.96 -13.48
C ILE A 253 36.03 -25.43 -14.57
N ILE A 254 35.93 -24.14 -14.92
CA ILE A 254 36.80 -23.49 -15.90
C ILE A 254 38.25 -23.49 -15.38
N GLY A 255 38.46 -23.21 -14.11
CA GLY A 255 39.79 -23.22 -13.50
C GLY A 255 40.46 -24.60 -13.58
N ILE A 256 39.74 -25.67 -13.29
CA ILE A 256 40.22 -27.03 -13.43
C ILE A 256 40.54 -27.35 -14.89
N TYR A 257 39.62 -26.98 -15.81
CA TYR A 257 39.85 -27.20 -17.25
C TYR A 257 41.10 -26.47 -17.76
N THR A 258 41.28 -25.19 -17.43
CA THR A 258 42.46 -24.41 -17.84
C THR A 258 43.75 -24.94 -17.23
N PHE A 259 43.69 -25.43 -15.97
CA PHE A 259 44.84 -26.06 -15.30
C PHE A 259 45.26 -27.34 -16.00
N VAL A 260 44.33 -28.21 -16.39
CA VAL A 260 44.60 -29.44 -17.16
C VAL A 260 45.19 -29.14 -18.52
N GLN A 261 44.66 -28.16 -19.25
CA GLN A 261 45.16 -27.69 -20.53
C GLN A 261 46.60 -27.15 -20.42
N HIS A 262 46.89 -26.42 -19.36
CA HIS A 262 48.24 -25.92 -19.09
C HIS A 262 49.25 -27.06 -18.88
N LEU A 263 48.89 -28.07 -18.08
CA LEU A 263 49.74 -29.26 -17.87
C LEU A 263 49.97 -30.09 -19.15
N SER A 264 49.00 -30.08 -20.05
CA SER A 264 49.06 -30.76 -21.36
C SER A 264 49.83 -30.00 -22.45
N GLY A 265 50.34 -28.81 -22.16
CA GLY A 265 51.08 -27.96 -23.09
C GLY A 265 50.25 -27.41 -24.28
N THR A 266 48.93 -27.49 -24.19
CA THR A 266 47.97 -27.08 -25.27
C THR A 266 47.29 -25.74 -24.99
N ALA A 267 47.81 -24.95 -24.03
CA ALA A 267 47.23 -23.67 -23.67
C ALA A 267 47.39 -22.62 -24.80
N GLU A 268 46.28 -22.29 -25.47
CA GLU A 268 46.22 -21.20 -26.45
C GLU A 268 46.07 -19.84 -25.80
N THR A 269 46.43 -18.78 -26.55
CA THR A 269 46.35 -17.39 -26.14
C THR A 269 44.87 -16.96 -25.88
N GLY A 270 44.43 -16.93 -24.60
CA GLY A 270 43.04 -16.70 -24.21
C GLY A 270 42.72 -15.25 -23.81
N TRP A 271 43.34 -14.23 -24.39
CA TRP A 271 43.11 -12.81 -23.97
C TRP A 271 41.65 -12.37 -24.04
N SER A 272 40.92 -12.73 -25.10
CA SER A 272 39.52 -12.37 -25.29
C SER A 272 38.61 -13.04 -24.27
N SER A 273 38.83 -14.30 -23.94
CA SER A 273 38.04 -15.01 -22.92
C SER A 273 38.30 -14.48 -21.52
N LEU A 274 39.56 -14.11 -21.23
CA LEU A 274 39.92 -13.48 -19.97
C LEU A 274 39.20 -12.13 -19.77
N MET A 275 39.26 -11.28 -20.80
CA MET A 275 38.58 -9.99 -20.79
C MET A 275 37.06 -10.13 -20.63
N LEU A 276 36.43 -11.04 -21.39
CA LEU A 276 34.99 -11.30 -21.25
C LEU A 276 34.63 -11.76 -19.82
N SER A 277 35.43 -12.67 -19.23
CA SER A 277 35.22 -13.17 -17.88
C SER A 277 35.32 -12.06 -16.83
N ILE A 278 36.30 -11.17 -16.95
CA ILE A 278 36.47 -10.01 -16.05
C ILE A 278 35.26 -9.08 -16.13
N TRP A 279 34.79 -8.75 -17.33
CA TRP A 279 33.61 -7.89 -17.51
C TRP A 279 32.33 -8.52 -16.96
N VAL A 280 32.12 -9.82 -17.19
CA VAL A 280 30.94 -10.54 -16.66
C VAL A 280 30.98 -10.58 -15.13
N ILE A 281 32.12 -10.96 -14.55
CA ILE A 281 32.28 -11.01 -13.09
C ILE A 281 32.09 -9.61 -12.48
N GLY A 282 32.74 -8.60 -13.06
CA GLY A 282 32.61 -7.22 -12.60
C GLY A 282 31.17 -6.71 -12.69
N GLY A 283 30.45 -7.01 -13.78
CA GLY A 283 29.05 -6.66 -13.95
C GLY A 283 28.16 -7.30 -12.88
N VAL A 284 28.31 -8.61 -12.62
CA VAL A 284 27.56 -9.31 -11.58
C VAL A 284 27.87 -8.78 -10.19
N GLN A 285 29.14 -8.45 -9.91
CA GLN A 285 29.53 -7.85 -8.62
C GLN A 285 28.86 -6.48 -8.43
N MET A 286 28.85 -5.62 -9.45
CA MET A 286 28.19 -4.30 -9.37
C MET A 286 26.69 -4.43 -9.12
N VAL A 287 25.99 -5.35 -9.80
CA VAL A 287 24.56 -5.62 -9.55
C VAL A 287 24.32 -6.13 -8.13
N SER A 288 25.19 -7.04 -7.66
CA SER A 288 25.11 -7.59 -6.29
C SER A 288 25.27 -6.51 -5.23
N LEU A 289 26.26 -5.63 -5.39
CA LEU A 289 26.46 -4.47 -4.52
C LEU A 289 25.27 -3.50 -4.56
N GLY A 290 24.69 -3.29 -5.73
CA GLY A 290 23.49 -2.47 -5.88
C GLY A 290 22.30 -3.01 -5.09
N VAL A 291 22.05 -4.32 -5.18
CA VAL A 291 20.97 -4.98 -4.41
C VAL A 291 21.22 -4.87 -2.90
N VAL A 292 22.45 -5.16 -2.44
CA VAL A 292 22.81 -5.03 -1.02
C VAL A 292 22.66 -3.57 -0.57
N GLY A 293 23.11 -2.61 -1.39
CA GLY A 293 22.98 -1.17 -1.11
C GLY A 293 21.53 -0.74 -0.93
N GLU A 294 20.59 -1.27 -1.73
CA GLU A 294 19.15 -0.99 -1.58
C GLU A 294 18.62 -1.44 -0.20
N TYR A 295 18.98 -2.62 0.26
CA TYR A 295 18.58 -3.11 1.59
C TYR A 295 19.23 -2.31 2.72
N ILE A 296 20.51 -1.94 2.59
CA ILE A 296 21.18 -1.06 3.56
C ILE A 296 20.47 0.29 3.61
N GLY A 297 20.10 0.87 2.48
CA GLY A 297 19.34 2.12 2.40
C GLY A 297 18.00 2.04 3.13
N ARG A 298 17.27 0.91 3.00
CA ARG A 298 16.02 0.66 3.74
C ARG A 298 16.25 0.54 5.24
N ILE A 299 17.22 -0.27 5.67
CA ILE A 299 17.60 -0.41 7.08
C ILE A 299 17.98 0.96 7.66
N TYR A 300 18.74 1.76 6.93
CA TYR A 300 19.12 3.11 7.36
C TYR A 300 17.91 4.04 7.54
N SER A 301 16.90 3.93 6.69
CA SER A 301 15.65 4.69 6.82
C SER A 301 14.86 4.27 8.05
N GLU A 302 14.78 2.96 8.34
CA GLU A 302 14.08 2.41 9.50
C GLU A 302 14.77 2.77 10.81
N VAL A 303 16.09 2.65 10.89
CA VAL A 303 16.88 2.93 12.10
C VAL A 303 16.80 4.42 12.53
N LYS A 304 16.50 5.32 11.60
CA LYS A 304 16.34 6.75 11.92
C LYS A 304 15.08 7.07 12.74
N HIS A 305 14.08 6.20 12.77
CA HIS A 305 12.81 6.40 13.49
C HIS A 305 12.19 7.79 13.26
N ARG A 306 12.30 8.32 12.03
CA ARG A 306 11.67 9.58 11.67
C ARG A 306 10.16 9.44 11.67
N PRO A 307 9.39 10.45 12.14
CA PRO A 307 7.93 10.37 12.08
C PRO A 307 7.47 10.25 10.63
N ARG A 308 6.54 9.33 10.38
CA ARG A 308 5.98 9.05 9.04
C ARG A 308 5.18 10.23 8.49
N PHE A 309 4.53 10.97 9.37
CA PHE A 309 3.76 12.18 9.10
C PHE A 309 3.83 13.12 10.29
N ILE A 310 3.50 14.37 10.07
CA ILE A 310 3.39 15.41 11.10
C ILE A 310 2.03 16.06 10.92
N VAL A 311 1.20 16.02 11.96
CA VAL A 311 -0.09 16.69 11.99
C VAL A 311 0.13 18.17 12.30
N GLU A 312 -0.38 19.06 11.45
CA GLU A 312 -0.35 20.51 11.63
C GLU A 312 -1.61 21.00 12.36
N LYS A 313 -2.78 20.47 11.94
CA LYS A 313 -4.08 20.79 12.56
C LYS A 313 -4.91 19.51 12.72
N ASP A 314 -5.68 19.43 13.81
CA ASP A 314 -6.60 18.35 14.11
C ASP A 314 -7.90 18.94 14.67
N SER A 315 -9.02 18.81 13.95
CA SER A 315 -10.30 19.34 14.37
C SER A 315 -11.03 18.49 15.42
N TYR A 316 -10.56 17.28 15.72
CA TYR A 316 -11.06 16.48 16.85
C TYR A 316 -10.65 17.05 18.21
N ILE A 317 -9.56 17.79 18.24
CA ILE A 317 -9.06 18.48 19.44
C ILE A 317 -9.62 19.90 19.39
N LYS A 318 -10.89 20.06 19.81
CA LYS A 318 -11.50 21.38 20.03
C LYS A 318 -11.29 21.86 21.46
#